data_3be517b8171917bc4c12020a9576801c
#
_entry.id   3be517b8171917bc4c12020a9576801c
#
_cell.length_a   1.000
_cell.length_b   1.000
_cell.length_c   1.000
_cell.angle_alpha   90.00
_cell.angle_beta   90.00
_cell.angle_gamma   90.00
#
_symmetry.space_group_name_H-M   'P 1'
#
loop_
_entity.id
_entity.type
_entity.pdbx_description
1 polymer ?
#
loop_
_entity_poly.entity_id
_entity_poly.type
_entity_poly.pdbx_seq_one_letter_code
_entity_poly.pdbx_strand_id
1 'polypeptide(L)'
;RIQAALNDLSQCGYKINKPQIVNAANFGVPQNRMRWIVVGTRGSKPIKLPTPSERITPCGSVFMRDMDGVPNHITRKHTAKSVSRYMILEYGGRDKLGRVDRLDPRLPSKTVIAGGTKGGGRSHLHPFIPRTLSVRECARLQTFPDSYEFTGANARQFTQVGNAVPPLLAYKLALAIKQ
;
A
#
# COMPACT_ATOMS: atom_id res chain seq x y z
N ARG A 1 -10.42 -15.59 -18.27
CA ARG A 1 -11.48 -14.96 -17.43
C ARG A 1 -11.47 -13.43 -17.58
N ILE A 2 -10.30 -12.76 -17.43
CA ILE A 2 -10.22 -11.27 -17.55
C ILE A 2 -10.64 -10.83 -18.95
N GLN A 3 -10.13 -11.46 -20.01
CA GLN A 3 -10.47 -11.11 -21.39
C GLN A 3 -11.99 -11.28 -21.67
N ALA A 4 -12.61 -12.32 -21.12
CA ALA A 4 -14.06 -12.50 -21.24
C ALA A 4 -14.82 -11.32 -20.61
N ALA A 5 -14.46 -10.94 -19.38
CA ALA A 5 -15.09 -9.79 -18.70
C ALA A 5 -14.88 -8.45 -19.48
N LEU A 6 -13.73 -8.26 -20.12
CA LEU A 6 -13.49 -7.07 -20.96
C LEU A 6 -14.36 -7.11 -22.24
N ASN A 7 -14.53 -8.28 -22.84
CA ASN A 7 -15.40 -8.46 -23.99
C ASN A 7 -16.87 -8.19 -23.62
N ASP A 8 -17.34 -8.72 -22.50
CA ASP A 8 -18.70 -8.50 -22.00
C ASP A 8 -18.96 -7.00 -21.77
N LEU A 9 -18.00 -6.29 -21.14
CA LEU A 9 -18.09 -4.83 -20.95
C LEU A 9 -18.16 -4.10 -22.31
N SER A 10 -17.38 -4.52 -23.30
CA SER A 10 -17.41 -3.92 -24.64
C SER A 10 -18.76 -4.17 -25.33
N GLN A 11 -19.34 -5.37 -25.19
CA GLN A 11 -20.69 -5.67 -25.69
C GLN A 11 -21.77 -4.84 -25.00
N CYS A 12 -21.58 -4.47 -23.72
CA CYS A 12 -22.44 -3.54 -23.00
C CYS A 12 -22.24 -2.05 -23.39
N GLY A 13 -21.47 -1.77 -24.44
CA GLY A 13 -21.26 -0.42 -24.97
C GLY A 13 -20.17 0.39 -24.28
N TYR A 14 -19.34 -0.24 -23.45
CA TYR A 14 -18.18 0.44 -22.87
C TYR A 14 -17.00 0.49 -23.84
N LYS A 15 -16.40 1.65 -23.99
CA LYS A 15 -15.08 1.83 -24.59
C LYS A 15 -14.02 1.66 -23.52
N ILE A 16 -13.19 0.64 -23.66
CA ILE A 16 -12.23 0.22 -22.64
C ILE A 16 -10.83 0.63 -23.09
N ASN A 17 -10.08 1.26 -22.19
CA ASN A 17 -8.67 1.53 -22.41
C ASN A 17 -7.87 0.23 -22.42
N LYS A 18 -6.73 0.24 -23.11
CA LYS A 18 -5.76 -0.86 -22.99
C LYS A 18 -5.38 -1.03 -21.52
N PRO A 19 -5.51 -2.25 -20.97
CA PRO A 19 -5.12 -2.53 -19.59
C PRO A 19 -3.66 -2.16 -19.34
N GLN A 20 -3.38 -1.54 -18.20
CA GLN A 20 -2.04 -1.11 -17.82
C GLN A 20 -1.68 -1.63 -16.44
N ILE A 21 -0.41 -1.98 -16.26
CA ILE A 21 0.16 -2.25 -14.94
C ILE A 21 0.74 -0.94 -14.42
N VAL A 22 0.20 -0.47 -13.29
CA VAL A 22 0.60 0.78 -12.64
C VAL A 22 1.29 0.46 -11.31
N ASN A 23 2.44 1.10 -11.08
CA ASN A 23 3.06 1.09 -9.75
C ASN A 23 2.61 2.33 -8.98
N ALA A 24 1.98 2.15 -7.81
CA ALA A 24 1.54 3.26 -6.96
C ALA A 24 2.67 4.23 -6.58
N ALA A 25 3.91 3.74 -6.49
CA ALA A 25 5.08 4.57 -6.21
C ALA A 25 5.27 5.68 -7.24
N ASN A 26 4.96 5.43 -8.51
CA ASN A 26 5.06 6.41 -9.59
C ASN A 26 3.94 7.48 -9.53
N PHE A 27 3.06 7.37 -8.56
CA PHE A 27 1.96 8.31 -8.33
C PHE A 27 2.07 9.01 -6.96
N GLY A 28 3.28 9.00 -6.35
CA GLY A 28 3.57 9.67 -5.09
C GLY A 28 3.25 8.86 -3.83
N VAL A 29 2.80 7.62 -3.98
CA VAL A 29 2.58 6.72 -2.86
C VAL A 29 3.95 6.19 -2.37
N PRO A 30 4.29 6.26 -1.06
CA PRO A 30 5.57 5.78 -0.55
C PRO A 30 5.65 4.25 -0.45
N GLN A 31 5.12 3.56 -1.46
CA GLN A 31 5.00 2.10 -1.51
C GLN A 31 5.05 1.59 -2.94
N ASN A 32 5.88 0.60 -3.20
CA ASN A 32 5.83 -0.19 -4.42
C ASN A 32 4.61 -1.11 -4.38
N ARG A 33 3.62 -0.82 -5.21
CA ARG A 33 2.37 -1.56 -5.29
C ARG A 33 1.89 -1.63 -6.72
N MET A 34 2.20 -2.73 -7.38
CA MET A 34 1.75 -2.98 -8.75
C MET A 34 0.27 -3.32 -8.77
N ARG A 35 -0.47 -2.66 -9.65
CA ARG A 35 -1.89 -2.94 -9.88
C ARG A 35 -2.19 -2.96 -11.37
N TRP A 36 -2.98 -3.93 -11.76
CA TRP A 36 -3.56 -3.97 -13.09
C TRP A 36 -4.81 -3.08 -13.09
N ILE A 37 -4.83 -2.08 -13.96
CA ILE A 37 -5.90 -1.09 -14.03
C ILE A 37 -6.48 -1.07 -15.45
N VAL A 38 -7.79 -1.06 -15.50
CA VAL A 38 -8.57 -0.86 -16.71
C VAL A 38 -9.66 0.16 -16.40
N VAL A 39 -9.92 1.04 -17.35
CA VAL A 39 -11.01 2.02 -17.24
C VAL A 39 -11.90 1.87 -18.47
N GLY A 40 -13.20 1.79 -18.23
CA GLY A 40 -14.22 1.77 -19.28
C GLY A 40 -15.14 2.97 -19.17
N THR A 41 -15.50 3.56 -20.29
CA THR A 41 -16.47 4.66 -20.38
C THR A 41 -17.55 4.37 -21.43
N ARG A 42 -18.77 4.83 -21.21
CA ARG A 42 -19.84 4.89 -22.21
C ARG A 42 -19.75 6.12 -23.10
N GLY A 43 -18.82 7.03 -22.82
CA GLY A 43 -18.58 8.21 -23.64
C GLY A 43 -17.97 7.90 -25.01
N SER A 44 -17.83 8.92 -25.83
CA SER A 44 -17.30 8.81 -27.19
C SER A 44 -15.80 8.54 -27.22
N LYS A 45 -15.06 8.91 -26.18
CA LYS A 45 -13.60 8.82 -26.12
C LYS A 45 -13.14 7.94 -24.94
N PRO A 46 -12.08 7.13 -25.11
CA PRO A 46 -11.47 6.41 -24.01
C PRO A 46 -10.78 7.39 -23.06
N ILE A 47 -10.86 7.10 -21.76
CA ILE A 47 -10.23 7.91 -20.71
C ILE A 47 -8.71 7.66 -20.72
N LYS A 48 -7.92 8.73 -20.77
CA LYS A 48 -6.47 8.66 -20.67
C LYS A 48 -6.06 8.53 -19.20
N LEU A 49 -5.34 7.47 -18.85
CA LEU A 49 -4.79 7.32 -17.50
C LEU A 49 -3.73 8.39 -17.20
N PRO A 50 -3.56 8.78 -15.93
CA PRO A 50 -2.57 9.78 -15.54
C PRO A 50 -1.14 9.29 -15.85
N THR A 51 -0.28 10.22 -16.22
CA THR A 51 1.12 9.93 -16.54
C THR A 51 1.90 9.61 -15.24
N PRO A 52 2.66 8.51 -15.22
CA PRO A 52 3.55 8.21 -14.10
C PRO A 52 4.60 9.30 -13.89
N SER A 53 4.96 9.57 -12.64
CA SER A 53 6.09 10.44 -12.28
C SER A 53 7.35 9.59 -12.11
N GLU A 54 8.49 10.11 -12.52
CA GLU A 54 9.79 9.52 -12.22
C GLU A 54 10.22 9.75 -10.77
N ARG A 55 9.69 10.80 -10.14
CA ARG A 55 9.98 11.11 -8.73
C ARG A 55 9.25 10.14 -7.82
N ILE A 56 10.02 9.36 -7.07
CA ILE A 56 9.51 8.44 -6.03
C ILE A 56 9.45 9.14 -4.67
N THR A 57 8.51 8.69 -3.82
CA THR A 57 8.40 9.15 -2.42
C THR A 57 9.01 8.09 -1.50
N PRO A 58 10.08 8.42 -0.75
CA PRO A 58 10.68 7.50 0.21
C PRO A 58 9.71 7.18 1.37
N CYS A 59 9.71 5.94 1.83
CA CYS A 59 8.83 5.54 2.94
C CYS A 59 9.26 6.12 4.29
N GLY A 60 10.51 6.58 4.42
CA GLY A 60 11.02 7.19 5.64
C GLY A 60 10.20 8.39 6.11
N SER A 61 9.67 9.18 5.18
CA SER A 61 8.81 10.34 5.48
C SER A 61 7.54 10.01 6.30
N VAL A 62 7.06 8.77 6.20
CA VAL A 62 5.89 8.28 6.93
C VAL A 62 6.18 8.16 8.43
N PHE A 63 7.40 7.78 8.78
CA PHE A 63 7.84 7.47 10.14
C PHE A 63 8.38 8.68 10.91
N MET A 64 8.55 9.81 10.23
CA MET A 64 9.02 11.07 10.84
C MET A 64 7.87 11.90 11.42
N ARG A 65 6.64 11.50 11.19
CA ARG A 65 5.46 12.19 11.72
C ARG A 65 5.11 11.65 13.10
N ASP A 66 4.70 12.56 13.97
CA ASP A 66 4.20 12.20 15.28
C ASP A 66 3.05 11.17 15.20
N MET A 67 2.99 10.29 16.18
CA MET A 67 2.03 9.19 16.29
C MET A 67 1.17 9.30 17.56
N ASP A 68 1.41 10.31 18.41
CA ASP A 68 0.68 10.49 19.65
C ASP A 68 -0.80 10.79 19.36
N GLY A 69 -1.67 10.06 20.03
CA GLY A 69 -3.12 10.19 19.85
C GLY A 69 -3.68 9.74 18.48
N VAL A 70 -2.83 9.27 17.56
CA VAL A 70 -3.29 8.83 16.24
C VAL A 70 -3.96 7.45 16.33
N PRO A 71 -5.22 7.30 15.84
CA PRO A 71 -5.93 6.04 15.94
C PRO A 71 -5.24 4.90 15.17
N ASN A 72 -5.47 3.67 15.62
CA ASN A 72 -4.89 2.44 15.05
C ASN A 72 -3.35 2.32 15.16
N HIS A 73 -2.72 3.11 16.02
CA HIS A 73 -1.29 2.99 16.31
C HIS A 73 -1.03 2.07 17.52
N ILE A 74 -1.36 0.79 17.37
CA ILE A 74 -1.05 -0.24 18.38
C ILE A 74 0.15 -1.04 17.90
N THR A 75 1.26 -0.95 18.63
CA THR A 75 2.49 -1.65 18.31
C THR A 75 2.56 -3.01 19.02
N ARG A 76 3.21 -3.96 18.40
CA ARG A 76 3.41 -5.29 18.98
C ARG A 76 4.65 -5.32 19.86
N LYS A 77 4.53 -5.88 21.05
CA LYS A 77 5.69 -6.28 21.88
C LYS A 77 6.33 -7.52 21.26
N HIS A 78 7.65 -7.52 21.14
CA HIS A 78 8.45 -8.63 20.64
C HIS A 78 9.30 -9.21 21.75
N THR A 79 9.67 -10.50 21.66
CA THR A 79 10.62 -11.12 22.58
C THR A 79 12.02 -10.51 22.39
N ALA A 80 12.85 -10.51 23.43
CA ALA A 80 14.23 -10.03 23.37
C ALA A 80 15.01 -10.70 22.21
N LYS A 81 14.84 -12.02 22.04
CA LYS A 81 15.45 -12.78 20.93
C LYS A 81 15.03 -12.26 19.55
N SER A 82 13.78 -11.83 19.37
CA SER A 82 13.33 -11.24 18.10
C SER A 82 13.89 -9.84 17.90
N VAL A 83 13.90 -9.02 18.96
CA VAL A 83 14.44 -7.66 18.93
C VAL A 83 15.92 -7.68 18.55
N SER A 84 16.74 -8.56 19.18
CA SER A 84 18.16 -8.70 18.85
C SER A 84 18.38 -9.02 17.37
N ARG A 85 17.60 -9.94 16.78
CA ARG A 85 17.70 -10.24 15.35
C ARG A 85 17.30 -9.04 14.49
N TYR A 86 16.29 -8.26 14.88
CA TYR A 86 15.82 -7.11 14.10
C TYR A 86 16.80 -5.96 14.13
N MET A 87 17.52 -5.78 15.26
CA MET A 87 18.53 -4.70 15.42
C MET A 87 19.70 -4.84 14.44
N ILE A 88 20.15 -6.05 14.17
CA ILE A 88 21.32 -6.31 13.32
C ILE A 88 21.00 -6.36 11.82
N LEU A 89 19.71 -6.30 11.45
CA LEU A 89 19.34 -6.28 10.03
C LEU A 89 19.71 -4.96 9.38
N GLU A 90 20.35 -5.04 8.24
CA GLU A 90 20.53 -3.89 7.34
C GLU A 90 19.19 -3.41 6.77
N TYR A 91 19.15 -2.18 6.27
CA TYR A 91 18.00 -1.68 5.52
C TYR A 91 17.70 -2.57 4.30
N GLY A 92 16.44 -2.93 4.10
CA GLY A 92 16.03 -3.88 3.07
C GLY A 92 16.27 -5.36 3.42
N GLY A 93 17.00 -5.65 4.51
CA GLY A 93 17.32 -7.00 4.97
C GLY A 93 16.09 -7.77 5.45
N ARG A 94 16.18 -9.11 5.41
CA ARG A 94 15.09 -10.01 5.79
C ARG A 94 15.46 -10.90 6.98
N ASP A 95 14.66 -10.86 8.03
CA ASP A 95 14.69 -11.89 9.07
C ASP A 95 13.96 -13.16 8.60
N LYS A 96 14.72 -14.21 8.31
CA LYS A 96 14.17 -15.47 7.77
C LYS A 96 13.24 -16.16 8.77
N LEU A 97 13.52 -16.08 10.07
CA LEU A 97 12.71 -16.71 11.12
C LEU A 97 11.38 -15.97 11.33
N GLY A 98 11.43 -14.64 11.40
CA GLY A 98 10.24 -13.81 11.56
C GLY A 98 9.48 -13.58 10.25
N ARG A 99 10.07 -13.93 9.11
CA ARG A 99 9.54 -13.66 7.76
C ARG A 99 9.17 -12.18 7.56
N VAL A 100 9.99 -11.29 8.11
CA VAL A 100 9.79 -9.84 8.07
C VAL A 100 10.98 -9.16 7.40
N ASP A 101 10.71 -8.08 6.67
CA ASP A 101 11.73 -7.30 5.98
C ASP A 101 11.88 -5.93 6.66
N ARG A 102 13.12 -5.52 6.99
CA ARG A 102 13.38 -4.16 7.46
C ARG A 102 13.25 -3.19 6.30
N LEU A 103 12.40 -2.18 6.44
CA LEU A 103 12.23 -1.17 5.41
C LEU A 103 13.51 -0.35 5.24
N ASP A 104 13.82 0.02 3.99
CA ASP A 104 14.81 1.05 3.69
C ASP A 104 14.09 2.41 3.64
N PRO A 105 14.39 3.33 4.56
CA PRO A 105 13.69 4.62 4.63
C PRO A 105 13.91 5.51 3.39
N ARG A 106 14.94 5.23 2.58
CA ARG A 106 15.30 6.00 1.39
C ARG A 106 14.51 5.60 0.15
N LEU A 107 13.82 4.45 0.19
CA LEU A 107 13.08 3.86 -0.93
C LEU A 107 11.58 3.77 -0.61
N PRO A 108 10.72 3.63 -1.61
CA PRO A 108 9.33 3.22 -1.37
C PRO A 108 9.29 1.86 -0.68
N SER A 109 8.40 1.68 0.27
CA SER A 109 8.24 0.38 0.97
C SER A 109 7.86 -0.73 0.00
N LYS A 110 8.10 -1.97 0.39
CA LYS A 110 7.47 -3.13 -0.25
C LYS A 110 5.95 -3.08 -0.05
N THR A 111 5.21 -3.82 -0.87
CA THR A 111 3.75 -3.87 -0.78
C THR A 111 3.27 -4.28 0.61
N VAL A 112 2.43 -3.45 1.23
CA VAL A 112 1.66 -3.82 2.42
C VAL A 112 0.64 -4.87 2.00
N ILE A 113 0.79 -6.08 2.51
CA ILE A 113 -0.06 -7.22 2.18
C ILE A 113 -1.20 -7.36 3.18
N ALA A 114 -2.39 -7.70 2.67
CA ALA A 114 -3.47 -8.19 3.49
C ALA A 114 -3.08 -9.56 4.03
N GLY A 115 -3.03 -9.70 5.32
CA GLY A 115 -2.76 -11.00 5.91
C GLY A 115 -4.01 -11.81 6.07
N GLY A 116 -3.85 -13.12 5.92
CA GLY A 116 -4.84 -14.09 6.34
C GLY A 116 -5.08 -14.04 7.87
N THR A 117 -5.89 -14.95 8.38
CA THR A 117 -6.31 -15.08 9.79
C THR A 117 -5.17 -15.05 10.83
N LYS A 118 -3.93 -15.23 10.42
CA LYS A 118 -2.73 -15.25 11.28
C LYS A 118 -1.91 -13.94 11.27
N GLY A 119 -2.47 -12.81 10.87
CA GLY A 119 -1.88 -11.48 11.08
C GLY A 119 -1.03 -10.96 9.93
N GLY A 120 -1.64 -10.76 8.77
CA GLY A 120 -1.03 -10.03 7.69
C GLY A 120 -0.79 -8.55 7.99
N GLY A 121 -0.03 -7.93 7.13
CA GLY A 121 0.46 -6.57 7.36
C GLY A 121 1.73 -6.53 8.21
N ARG A 122 2.07 -7.62 8.90
CA ARG A 122 3.24 -7.72 9.78
C ARG A 122 4.52 -8.18 9.06
N SER A 123 4.56 -8.08 7.75
CA SER A 123 5.74 -8.48 6.95
C SER A 123 6.86 -7.46 6.96
N HIS A 124 6.63 -6.27 7.52
CA HIS A 124 7.60 -5.19 7.53
C HIS A 124 8.01 -4.80 8.94
N LEU A 125 9.32 -4.59 9.12
CA LEU A 125 9.88 -3.94 10.30
C LEU A 125 9.99 -2.44 10.05
N HIS A 126 9.78 -1.69 11.11
CA HIS A 126 10.02 -0.27 11.15
C HIS A 126 11.51 0.01 10.82
N PRO A 127 11.83 1.03 10.00
CA PRO A 127 13.21 1.28 9.61
C PRO A 127 14.12 1.66 10.78
N PHE A 128 13.60 2.36 11.79
CA PHE A 128 14.39 2.92 12.89
C PHE A 128 14.20 2.19 14.23
N ILE A 129 13.13 1.42 14.39
CA ILE A 129 12.79 0.74 15.65
C ILE A 129 12.67 -0.76 15.39
N PRO A 130 13.26 -1.66 16.23
CA PRO A 130 13.28 -3.10 15.98
C PRO A 130 11.93 -3.77 16.31
N ARG A 131 10.88 -3.38 15.59
CA ARG A 131 9.51 -3.91 15.72
C ARG A 131 8.79 -3.94 14.38
N THR A 132 7.74 -4.73 14.30
CA THR A 132 6.82 -4.70 13.15
C THR A 132 6.00 -3.40 13.15
N LEU A 133 5.50 -3.04 11.96
CA LEU A 133 4.66 -1.86 11.79
C LEU A 133 3.31 -2.01 12.50
N SER A 134 2.75 -0.88 12.92
CA SER A 134 1.35 -0.77 13.33
C SER A 134 0.41 -0.68 12.12
N VAL A 135 -0.90 -0.78 12.36
CA VAL A 135 -1.92 -0.55 11.32
C VAL A 135 -1.80 0.87 10.75
N ARG A 136 -1.62 1.88 11.62
CA ARG A 136 -1.49 3.27 11.21
C ARG A 136 -0.26 3.52 10.33
N GLU A 137 0.87 2.95 10.66
CA GLU A 137 2.07 3.04 9.84
C GLU A 137 1.86 2.42 8.45
N CYS A 138 1.21 1.25 8.40
CA CYS A 138 0.82 0.63 7.14
C CYS A 138 -0.18 1.50 6.35
N ALA A 139 -1.13 2.13 7.03
CA ALA A 139 -2.10 3.03 6.41
C ALA A 139 -1.45 4.29 5.82
N ARG A 140 -0.51 4.91 6.55
CA ARG A 140 0.30 6.04 6.04
C ARG A 140 1.13 5.65 4.82
N LEU A 141 1.72 4.45 4.78
CA LEU A 141 2.40 3.93 3.59
C LEU A 141 1.47 3.80 2.38
N GLN A 142 0.20 3.59 2.62
CA GLN A 142 -0.85 3.60 1.58
C GLN A 142 -1.51 4.98 1.39
N THR A 143 -1.01 6.03 2.05
CA THR A 143 -1.53 7.40 1.95
C THR A 143 -2.93 7.63 2.52
N PHE A 144 -3.39 6.79 3.45
CA PHE A 144 -4.58 7.11 4.23
C PHE A 144 -4.31 8.30 5.16
N PRO A 145 -5.25 9.25 5.28
CA PRO A 145 -5.14 10.31 6.26
C PRO A 145 -5.22 9.76 7.69
N ASP A 146 -4.60 10.45 8.65
CA ASP A 146 -4.58 10.00 10.04
C ASP A 146 -5.95 10.03 10.71
N SER A 147 -6.86 10.85 10.20
CA SER A 147 -8.27 10.91 10.63
C SER A 147 -9.11 9.70 10.20
N TYR A 148 -8.62 8.88 9.27
CA TYR A 148 -9.36 7.69 8.85
C TYR A 148 -9.17 6.55 9.85
N GLU A 149 -10.22 6.11 10.49
CA GLU A 149 -10.20 5.04 11.48
C GLU A 149 -10.56 3.69 10.86
N PHE A 150 -9.75 2.67 11.16
CA PHE A 150 -10.03 1.28 10.81
C PHE A 150 -10.68 0.61 12.01
N THR A 151 -11.80 -0.06 11.79
CA THR A 151 -12.60 -0.68 12.86
C THR A 151 -12.42 -2.20 12.93
N GLY A 152 -12.87 -2.79 14.04
CA GLY A 152 -12.79 -4.23 14.28
C GLY A 152 -11.45 -4.68 14.87
N ALA A 153 -11.25 -5.98 14.95
CA ALA A 153 -10.04 -6.57 15.52
C ALA A 153 -8.78 -6.16 14.74
N ASN A 154 -7.65 -6.00 15.42
CA ASN A 154 -6.39 -5.50 14.84
C ASN A 154 -5.96 -6.26 13.57
N ALA A 155 -6.13 -7.59 13.52
CA ALA A 155 -5.84 -8.39 12.31
C ALA A 155 -6.74 -8.02 11.13
N ARG A 156 -8.00 -7.67 11.38
CA ARG A 156 -8.95 -7.20 10.36
C ARG A 156 -8.57 -5.83 9.85
N GLN A 157 -8.12 -4.93 10.73
CA GLN A 157 -7.62 -3.60 10.33
C GLN A 157 -6.44 -3.71 9.36
N PHE A 158 -5.45 -4.59 9.63
CA PHE A 158 -4.37 -4.89 8.68
C PHE A 158 -4.89 -5.41 7.33
N THR A 159 -5.91 -6.25 7.35
CA THR A 159 -6.53 -6.78 6.12
C THR A 159 -7.20 -5.66 5.32
N GLN A 160 -7.90 -4.75 5.98
CA GLN A 160 -8.52 -3.58 5.34
C GLN A 160 -7.47 -2.73 4.65
N VAL A 161 -6.41 -2.36 5.37
CA VAL A 161 -5.30 -1.58 4.79
C VAL A 161 -4.66 -2.31 3.61
N GLY A 162 -4.33 -3.59 3.78
CA GLY A 162 -3.62 -4.37 2.76
C GLY A 162 -4.43 -4.59 1.48
N ASN A 163 -5.78 -4.66 1.56
CA ASN A 163 -6.66 -4.84 0.41
C ASN A 163 -7.01 -3.51 -0.28
N ALA A 164 -6.81 -2.39 0.36
CA ALA A 164 -7.20 -1.09 -0.17
C ALA A 164 -6.40 -0.70 -1.42
N VAL A 165 -7.01 0.12 -2.25
CA VAL A 165 -6.32 0.96 -3.23
C VAL A 165 -5.78 2.18 -2.47
N PRO A 166 -4.50 2.56 -2.64
CA PRO A 166 -3.97 3.76 -2.00
C PRO A 166 -4.80 5.00 -2.35
N PRO A 167 -5.30 5.77 -1.36
CA PRO A 167 -6.15 6.95 -1.61
C PRO A 167 -5.55 7.95 -2.60
N LEU A 168 -4.23 8.22 -2.53
CA LEU A 168 -3.58 9.12 -3.47
C LEU A 168 -3.59 8.58 -4.90
N LEU A 169 -3.40 7.28 -5.10
CA LEU A 169 -3.52 6.66 -6.42
C LEU A 169 -4.96 6.76 -6.92
N ALA A 170 -5.94 6.41 -6.08
CA ALA A 170 -7.36 6.50 -6.42
C ALA A 170 -7.76 7.94 -6.77
N TYR A 171 -7.29 8.93 -6.04
CA TYR A 171 -7.52 10.35 -6.33
C TYR A 171 -7.00 10.75 -7.72
N LYS A 172 -5.76 10.37 -8.06
CA LYS A 172 -5.18 10.68 -9.38
C LYS A 172 -5.93 9.99 -10.54
N LEU A 173 -6.38 8.76 -10.31
CA LEU A 173 -7.22 8.05 -11.29
C LEU A 173 -8.59 8.73 -11.44
N ALA A 174 -9.21 9.14 -10.33
CA ALA A 174 -10.50 9.85 -10.35
C ALA A 174 -10.42 11.20 -11.08
N LEU A 175 -9.32 11.95 -10.91
CA LEU A 175 -9.10 13.20 -11.66
C LEU A 175 -9.03 12.96 -13.17
N ALA A 176 -8.40 11.85 -13.60
CA ALA A 176 -8.34 11.51 -15.02
C ALA A 176 -9.71 11.08 -15.58
N ILE A 177 -10.58 10.52 -14.76
CA ILE A 177 -11.95 10.13 -15.15
C ILE A 177 -12.87 11.36 -15.25
N LYS A 178 -12.61 12.40 -14.46
CA LYS A 178 -13.43 13.63 -14.43
C LYS A 178 -13.19 14.56 -15.63
N GLN A 179 -12.08 14.42 -16.33
CA GLN A 179 -11.74 15.18 -17.55
C GLN A 179 -12.55 14.70 -18.77
#